data_cb59ac47c0b8e25eb6cd257d04398ef1
#
_entry.id   cb59ac47c0b8e25eb6cd257d04398ef1
#
_cell.length_a   1.000
_cell.length_b   1.000
_cell.length_c   1.000
_cell.angle_alpha   90.00
_cell.angle_beta   90.00
_cell.angle_gamma   90.00
#
_symmetry.space_group_name_H-M   'P 1'
#
loop_
_entity.id
_entity.type
_entity.pdbx_description
1 polymer ?
#
loop_
_entity_poly.entity_id
_entity_poly.type
_entity_poly.pdbx_seq_one_letter_code
_entity_poly.pdbx_strand_id
1 'polypeptide(L)'
;MKLLSIAIPCYNSQDYMENCIESLLVGGEEVEILIVDDGSSDRTAEIADDYARKYPTIVKAIHQENGGHGEAVNAGIRNATGLYFKVVDLSLIHI
;
A
#
# COMPACT_ATOMS: atom_id res chain seq x y z
N MET A 1 0.56 18.64 -3.75
CA MET A 1 1.68 17.76 -4.13
C MET A 1 2.08 16.88 -2.98
N LYS A 2 2.30 15.62 -3.28
CA LYS A 2 2.70 14.68 -2.22
C LYS A 2 4.21 14.75 -1.99
N LEU A 3 4.62 14.76 -0.73
CA LEU A 3 6.02 14.74 -0.37
C LEU A 3 6.60 13.34 -0.45
N LEU A 4 5.86 12.35 0.04
CA LEU A 4 6.33 10.98 0.14
C LEU A 4 5.29 10.00 -0.36
N SER A 5 5.68 9.12 -1.27
CA SER A 5 4.87 7.98 -1.68
C SER A 5 5.40 6.72 -1.00
N ILE A 6 4.52 6.01 -0.33
CA ILE A 6 4.87 4.78 0.38
C ILE A 6 4.13 3.63 -0.29
N ALA A 7 4.87 2.69 -0.86
CA ALA A 7 4.27 1.49 -1.44
C ALA A 7 4.29 0.36 -0.43
N ILE A 8 3.17 -0.30 -0.27
CA ILE A 8 3.02 -1.46 0.60
C ILE A 8 2.63 -2.65 -0.26
N PRO A 9 3.60 -3.47 -0.68
CA PRO A 9 3.26 -4.70 -1.40
C PRO A 9 2.56 -5.66 -0.45
N CYS A 10 1.38 -6.12 -0.85
CA CYS A 10 0.55 -7.00 -0.03
C CYS A 10 0.23 -8.29 -0.78
N TYR A 11 0.41 -9.41 -0.09
CA TYR A 11 -0.05 -10.69 -0.58
C TYR A 11 -0.54 -11.50 0.61
N ASN A 12 -1.84 -11.76 0.65
CA ASN A 12 -2.49 -12.46 1.77
C ASN A 12 -2.08 -11.85 3.13
N SER A 13 -2.23 -10.54 3.23
CA SER A 13 -1.73 -9.74 4.36
C SER A 13 -2.84 -9.22 5.27
N GLN A 14 -4.05 -9.80 5.21
CA GLN A 14 -5.20 -9.29 5.95
C GLN A 14 -4.95 -9.12 7.45
N ASP A 15 -4.09 -9.96 8.03
CA ASP A 15 -3.87 -9.95 9.48
C ASP A 15 -2.92 -8.84 9.94
N TYR A 16 -2.17 -8.24 9.02
CA TYR A 16 -1.11 -7.29 9.37
C TYR A 16 -1.28 -5.91 8.78
N MET A 17 -1.94 -5.82 7.63
CA MET A 17 -1.92 -4.60 6.83
C MET A 17 -2.62 -3.41 7.50
N GLU A 18 -3.67 -3.66 8.27
CA GLU A 18 -4.41 -2.57 8.89
C GLU A 18 -3.55 -1.79 9.88
N ASN A 19 -2.78 -2.50 10.73
CA ASN A 19 -1.89 -1.84 11.67
C ASN A 19 -0.84 -1.00 10.96
N CYS A 20 -0.30 -1.53 9.86
CA CYS A 20 0.69 -0.81 9.07
C CYS A 20 0.08 0.46 8.47
N ILE A 21 -1.08 0.34 7.83
CA ILE A 21 -1.73 1.49 7.19
C ILE A 21 -2.07 2.56 8.21
N GLU A 22 -2.64 2.16 9.35
CA GLU A 22 -3.03 3.12 10.39
C GLU A 22 -1.81 3.87 10.91
N SER A 23 -0.68 3.21 11.05
CA SER A 23 0.54 3.88 11.53
C SER A 23 1.08 4.90 10.52
N LEU A 24 0.83 4.68 9.24
CA LEU A 24 1.29 5.58 8.18
C LEU A 24 0.34 6.76 7.95
N LEU A 25 -0.91 6.62 8.32
CA LEU A 25 -1.90 7.70 8.14
C LEU A 25 -1.59 8.94 8.96
N VAL A 26 -0.75 8.81 9.99
CA VAL A 26 -0.34 9.97 10.80
C VAL A 26 0.45 11.00 9.98
N GLY A 27 0.98 10.62 8.82
CA GLY A 27 1.67 11.55 7.92
C GLY A 27 0.76 12.55 7.22
N GLY A 28 -0.54 12.33 7.27
CA GLY A 28 -1.53 13.26 6.71
C GLY A 28 -1.49 13.38 5.20
N GLU A 29 -1.93 14.54 4.70
CA GLU A 29 -2.12 14.77 3.27
C GLU A 29 -0.83 14.83 2.46
N GLU A 30 0.31 14.97 3.10
CA GLU A 30 1.59 15.01 2.40
C GLU A 30 2.10 13.62 2.01
N VAL A 31 1.47 12.57 2.54
CA VAL A 31 1.84 11.19 2.29
C VAL A 31 0.83 10.55 1.35
N GLU A 32 1.34 9.78 0.40
CA GLU A 32 0.53 8.94 -0.48
C GLU A 32 0.84 7.49 -0.15
N ILE A 33 -0.18 6.72 0.19
CA ILE A 33 -0.02 5.31 0.54
C ILE A 33 -0.56 4.47 -0.62
N LEU A 34 0.32 3.71 -1.24
CA LEU A 34 -0.03 2.86 -2.38
C LEU A 34 -0.07 1.41 -1.89
N ILE A 35 -1.27 0.89 -1.69
CA ILE A 35 -1.45 -0.50 -1.29
C ILE A 35 -1.50 -1.34 -2.55
N VAL A 36 -0.46 -2.13 -2.80
CA VAL A 36 -0.40 -2.96 -4.00
C VAL A 36 -0.78 -4.38 -3.63
N ASP A 37 -1.97 -4.78 -4.03
CA ASP A 37 -2.49 -6.12 -3.80
C ASP A 37 -2.00 -7.03 -4.93
N ASP A 38 -1.11 -7.96 -4.61
CA ASP A 38 -0.45 -8.84 -5.58
C ASP A 38 -1.21 -10.16 -5.74
N GLY A 39 -2.48 -10.07 -6.09
CA GLY A 39 -3.30 -11.24 -6.36
C GLY A 39 -3.68 -12.04 -5.13
N SER A 40 -4.00 -11.34 -4.02
CA SER A 40 -4.36 -12.01 -2.77
C SER A 40 -5.67 -12.79 -2.88
N SER A 41 -5.72 -13.92 -2.18
CA SER A 41 -6.92 -14.75 -2.11
C SER A 41 -7.72 -14.55 -0.82
N ASP A 42 -7.20 -13.78 0.12
CA ASP A 42 -7.89 -13.45 1.37
C ASP A 42 -8.60 -12.08 1.27
N ARG A 43 -8.84 -11.42 2.39
CA ARG A 43 -9.51 -10.13 2.43
C ARG A 43 -8.60 -8.94 2.15
N THR A 44 -7.35 -9.16 1.77
CA THR A 44 -6.40 -8.07 1.50
C THR A 44 -6.93 -7.06 0.50
N ALA A 45 -7.49 -7.53 -0.63
CA ALA A 45 -8.03 -6.64 -1.66
C ALA A 45 -9.18 -5.79 -1.12
N GLU A 46 -10.08 -6.40 -0.36
CA GLU A 46 -11.22 -5.71 0.23
C GLU A 46 -10.78 -4.64 1.23
N ILE A 47 -9.81 -4.97 2.07
CA ILE A 47 -9.27 -4.03 3.06
C ILE A 47 -8.61 -2.84 2.34
N ALA A 48 -7.84 -3.11 1.29
CA ALA A 48 -7.19 -2.05 0.52
C ALA A 48 -8.23 -1.09 -0.09
N ASP A 49 -9.29 -1.65 -0.66
CA ASP A 49 -10.37 -0.84 -1.25
C ASP A 49 -11.10 -0.01 -0.20
N ASP A 50 -11.33 -0.59 0.99
CA ASP A 50 -11.98 0.13 2.07
C ASP A 50 -11.17 1.34 2.52
N TYR A 51 -9.85 1.19 2.65
CA TYR A 51 -8.99 2.32 3.01
C TYR A 51 -8.94 3.37 1.90
N ALA A 52 -8.93 2.95 0.64
CA ALA A 52 -8.93 3.89 -0.48
C ALA A 52 -10.22 4.71 -0.51
N ARG A 53 -11.36 4.11 -0.16
CA ARG A 53 -12.62 4.83 -0.07
C ARG A 53 -12.67 5.80 1.11
N LYS A 54 -12.08 5.39 2.23
CA LYS A 54 -12.09 6.17 3.47
C LYS A 54 -11.14 7.36 3.41
N TYR A 55 -10.01 7.20 2.72
CA TYR A 55 -8.97 8.22 2.61
C TYR A 55 -8.59 8.44 1.16
N PRO A 56 -9.51 8.94 0.32
CA PRO A 56 -9.28 8.98 -1.14
C PRO A 56 -8.15 9.90 -1.57
N THR A 57 -7.74 10.86 -0.73
CA THR A 57 -6.64 11.76 -1.05
C THR A 57 -5.28 11.24 -0.55
N ILE A 58 -5.28 10.19 0.25
CA ILE A 58 -4.06 9.65 0.85
C ILE A 58 -3.78 8.24 0.35
N VAL A 59 -4.80 7.37 0.32
CA VAL A 59 -4.64 5.94 0.03
C VAL A 59 -5.13 5.60 -1.36
N LYS A 60 -4.32 4.84 -2.09
CA LYS A 60 -4.71 4.26 -3.37
C LYS A 60 -4.55 2.75 -3.29
N ALA A 61 -5.53 2.03 -3.81
CA ALA A 61 -5.46 0.58 -3.90
C ALA A 61 -5.15 0.18 -5.34
N ILE A 62 -4.12 -0.64 -5.51
CA ILE A 62 -3.69 -1.12 -6.81
C ILE A 62 -3.79 -2.65 -6.79
N HIS A 63 -4.55 -3.21 -7.70
CA HIS A 63 -4.72 -4.66 -7.80
C HIS A 63 -4.03 -5.19 -9.04
N GLN A 64 -3.33 -6.31 -8.90
CA GLN A 64 -2.66 -6.96 -10.02
C GLN A 64 -2.69 -8.46 -9.85
N GLU A 65 -2.46 -9.19 -10.93
CA GLU A 65 -2.27 -10.63 -10.85
C GLU A 65 -0.96 -10.91 -10.12
N ASN A 66 -0.89 -12.04 -9.42
CA ASN A 66 0.30 -12.38 -8.65
C ASN A 66 1.53 -12.43 -9.55
N GLY A 67 2.42 -11.47 -9.37
CA GLY A 67 3.67 -11.37 -10.12
C GLY A 67 4.89 -11.37 -9.22
N GLY A 68 4.69 -11.48 -7.90
CA GLY A 68 5.74 -11.47 -6.92
C GLY A 68 6.08 -10.10 -6.38
N HIS A 69 6.95 -10.08 -5.38
CA HIS A 69 7.32 -8.84 -4.67
C HIS A 69 7.88 -7.77 -5.60
N GLY A 70 8.76 -8.15 -6.53
CA GLY A 70 9.37 -7.19 -7.46
C GLY A 70 8.35 -6.50 -8.34
N GLU A 71 7.37 -7.24 -8.85
CA GLU A 71 6.31 -6.66 -9.66
C GLU A 71 5.41 -5.73 -8.85
N ALA A 72 5.15 -6.08 -7.58
CA ALA A 72 4.37 -5.22 -6.70
C ALA A 72 5.10 -3.91 -6.43
N VAL A 73 6.40 -3.96 -6.18
CA VAL A 73 7.22 -2.76 -6.00
C VAL A 73 7.20 -1.90 -7.26
N ASN A 74 7.34 -2.52 -8.44
CA ASN A 74 7.30 -1.80 -9.71
C ASN A 74 5.94 -1.12 -9.93
N ALA A 75 4.85 -1.77 -9.56
CA ALA A 75 3.52 -1.16 -9.65
C ALA A 75 3.44 0.08 -8.76
N GLY A 76 4.00 0.00 -7.55
CA GLY A 76 4.08 1.16 -6.66
C GLY A 76 4.86 2.30 -7.30
N ILE A 77 6.01 2.01 -7.87
CA ILE A 77 6.84 3.03 -8.53
C ILE A 77 6.07 3.70 -9.67
N ARG A 78 5.40 2.91 -10.51
CA ARG A 78 4.65 3.44 -11.66
C ARG A 78 3.53 4.37 -11.25
N ASN A 79 2.96 4.16 -10.07
CA ASN A 79 1.80 4.93 -9.60
C ASN A 79 2.17 6.01 -8.58
N ALA A 80 3.42 6.10 -8.17
CA ALA A 80 3.86 7.08 -7.17
C ALA A 80 3.89 8.48 -7.76
N THR A 81 3.39 9.46 -7.01
CA THR A 81 3.40 10.87 -7.41
C THR A 81 4.19 11.74 -6.45
N GLY A 82 4.66 11.18 -5.35
CA GLY A 82 5.40 11.93 -4.34
C GLY A 82 6.81 12.27 -4.78
N LEU A 83 7.38 13.28 -4.10
CA LEU A 83 8.75 13.70 -4.35
C LEU A 83 9.76 12.61 -3.96
N TYR A 84 9.46 11.86 -2.91
CA TYR A 84 10.27 10.73 -2.45
C TYR A 84 9.44 9.45 -2.47
N PHE A 85 10.12 8.32 -2.61
CA PHE A 85 9.47 7.01 -2.68
C PHE A 85 10.08 6.06 -1.66
N LYS A 86 9.23 5.32 -0.95
CA LYS A 86 9.66 4.33 0.03
C LYS A 86 8.80 3.07 -0.07
N VAL A 87 9.41 1.91 0.15
CA VAL A 87 8.70 0.64 0.23
C VAL A 87 8.65 0.19 1.69
N VAL A 88 7.47 -0.20 2.14
CA VAL A 88 7.30 -0.79 3.48
C VAL A 88 6.96 -2.26 3.29
N ASP A 89 7.86 -3.13 3.73
CA ASP A 89 7.67 -4.56 3.62
C ASP A 89 6.98 -5.08 4.89
N LEU A 90 5.75 -5.59 4.73
CA LEU A 90 4.95 -6.07 5.86
C LEU A 90 5.62 -7.23 6.59
N SER A 91 6.43 -8.03 5.90
CA SER A 91 7.11 -9.15 6.53
C SER A 91 8.16 -8.71 7.56
N LEU A 92 8.66 -7.47 7.43
CA LEU A 92 9.62 -6.90 8.38
C LEU A 92 8.95 -6.25 9.57
N ILE A 93 7.69 -5.84 9.42
CA ILE A 93 6.93 -5.18 10.48
C ILE A 93 6.30 -6.20 11.40
N HIS A 94 6.00 -7.35 10.85
CA HIS A 94 5.29 -8.40 11.53
C HIS A 94 6.24 -9.29 12.36
N ILE A 95 6.80 -8.79 13.39
CA ILE A 95 7.69 -9.59 14.24
C ILE A 95 7.08 -9.76 15.61
#